data_5d662f9b4e63fda9e80a64307c902059
#
_entry.id   5d662f9b4e63fda9e80a64307c902059
#
_cell.length_a   1.000
_cell.length_b   1.000
_cell.length_c   1.000
_cell.angle_alpha   90.00
_cell.angle_beta   90.00
_cell.angle_gamma   90.00
#
_symmetry.space_group_name_H-M   'P 1'
#
loop_
_entity.id
_entity.type
_entity.pdbx_description
1 polymer ?
#
loop_
_entity_poly.entity_id
_entity_poly.type
_entity_poly.pdbx_seq_one_letter_code
_entity_poly.pdbx_strand_id
1 'polypeptide(L)'
;MKKKLLLVTSICLWQISFSQTVPLDSVINYEGKTITVCSKVQSTYVTKGDKKTTYINFGNPYPNTTFTVVIFEGDLPNFKNTPSEYLKDKNVCITGKVKIYKGKPEMILNKEEQIKVE
;
A
#
# COMPACT_ATOMS: atom_id res chain seq x y z
N MET A 1 21.11 -50.06 22.67
CA MET A 1 21.41 -49.04 21.69
C MET A 1 20.23 -48.08 21.59
N LYS A 2 20.42 -46.89 22.08
CA LYS A 2 19.36 -45.90 22.01
C LYS A 2 19.48 -45.21 20.68
N LYS A 3 18.51 -45.47 19.81
CA LYS A 3 18.31 -44.62 18.65
C LYS A 3 17.83 -43.27 19.16
N LYS A 4 18.65 -42.27 19.07
CA LYS A 4 18.19 -40.90 19.19
C LYS A 4 17.25 -40.66 18.03
N LEU A 5 15.97 -40.59 18.33
CA LEU A 5 15.02 -40.02 17.45
C LEU A 5 15.40 -38.56 17.33
N LEU A 6 16.08 -38.20 16.27
CA LEU A 6 16.14 -36.84 15.84
C LEU A 6 14.71 -36.50 15.40
N LEU A 7 13.96 -35.93 16.30
CA LEU A 7 12.82 -35.15 15.93
C LEU A 7 13.35 -33.95 15.16
N VAL A 8 13.48 -34.14 13.87
CA VAL A 8 13.51 -33.01 12.97
C VAL A 8 12.09 -32.50 12.98
N THR A 9 11.80 -31.67 13.97
CA THR A 9 10.70 -30.74 13.85
C THR A 9 11.04 -29.91 12.64
N SER A 10 10.52 -30.31 11.49
CA SER A 10 10.38 -29.43 10.37
C SER A 10 9.49 -28.31 10.88
N ILE A 11 10.14 -27.30 11.44
CA ILE A 11 9.48 -26.03 11.67
C ILE A 11 9.21 -25.53 10.26
N CYS A 12 8.00 -25.80 9.77
CA CYS A 12 7.45 -24.99 8.71
C CYS A 12 7.46 -23.56 9.22
N LEU A 13 8.53 -22.87 8.92
CA LEU A 13 8.56 -21.43 8.97
C LEU A 13 7.54 -20.97 7.95
N TRP A 14 6.32 -20.87 8.42
CA TRP A 14 5.36 -20.01 7.77
C TRP A 14 5.97 -18.63 7.84
N GLN A 15 6.65 -18.26 6.77
CA GLN A 15 7.03 -16.87 6.62
C GLN A 15 5.75 -16.11 6.35
N ILE A 16 5.08 -15.77 7.44
CA ILE A 16 4.15 -14.69 7.40
C ILE A 16 5.03 -13.47 7.24
N SER A 17 5.20 -13.01 6.00
CA SER A 17 5.84 -11.73 5.78
C SER A 17 4.89 -10.66 6.26
N PHE A 18 5.04 -10.27 7.53
CA PHE A 18 4.41 -9.07 8.03
C PHE A 18 5.19 -7.89 7.42
N SER A 19 4.54 -7.19 6.49
CA SER A 19 5.02 -5.88 6.15
C SER A 19 4.90 -5.04 7.42
N GLN A 20 5.96 -4.31 7.73
CA GLN A 20 5.98 -3.41 8.87
C GLN A 20 4.90 -2.33 8.69
N THR A 21 4.05 -2.14 9.71
CA THR A 21 3.11 -1.04 9.74
C THR A 21 3.83 0.24 10.18
N VAL A 22 3.73 1.27 9.38
CA VAL A 22 4.47 2.52 9.55
C VAL A 22 3.49 3.68 9.70
N PRO A 23 3.71 4.60 10.66
CA PRO A 23 2.92 5.83 10.72
C PRO A 23 3.03 6.65 9.45
N LEU A 24 1.97 7.34 9.09
CA LEU A 24 1.90 8.11 7.85
C LEU A 24 3.07 9.08 7.68
N ASP A 25 3.43 9.81 8.73
CA ASP A 25 4.51 10.81 8.69
C ASP A 25 5.91 10.19 8.54
N SER A 26 6.03 8.90 8.79
CA SER A 26 7.32 8.20 8.73
C SER A 26 7.56 7.49 7.40
N VAL A 27 6.57 7.43 6.52
CA VAL A 27 6.65 6.69 5.25
C VAL A 27 7.85 7.15 4.40
N ILE A 28 8.15 8.44 4.43
CA ILE A 28 9.26 9.02 3.66
C ILE A 28 10.62 8.41 4.02
N ASN A 29 10.76 7.83 5.20
CA ASN A 29 12.00 7.20 5.66
C ASN A 29 12.18 5.76 5.16
N TYR A 30 11.21 5.23 4.41
CA TYR A 30 11.19 3.83 4.00
C TYR A 30 11.31 3.63 2.49
N GLU A 31 11.97 4.55 1.82
CA GLU A 31 12.21 4.44 0.37
C GLU A 31 12.79 3.08 -0.01
N GLY A 32 12.18 2.44 -1.01
CA GLY A 32 12.60 1.13 -1.51
C GLY A 32 12.13 -0.05 -0.68
N LYS A 33 11.45 0.19 0.45
CA LYS A 33 10.97 -0.87 1.34
C LYS A 33 9.48 -1.11 1.15
N THR A 34 9.06 -2.35 1.33
CA THR A 34 7.64 -2.72 1.34
C THR A 34 7.11 -2.59 2.75
N ILE A 35 6.12 -1.73 2.93
CA ILE A 35 5.52 -1.42 4.23
C ILE A 35 4.01 -1.39 4.13
N THR A 36 3.35 -1.35 5.28
CA THR A 36 1.91 -1.12 5.39
C THR A 36 1.66 0.22 6.06
N VAL A 37 0.76 1.01 5.50
CA VAL A 37 0.31 2.28 6.06
C VAL A 37 -1.21 2.23 6.22
N CYS A 38 -1.68 2.55 7.42
CA CYS A 38 -3.11 2.63 7.70
C CYS A 38 -3.49 4.07 7.98
N SER A 39 -4.44 4.61 7.23
CA SER A 39 -4.89 6.00 7.38
C SER A 39 -6.23 6.21 6.72
N LYS A 40 -6.87 7.31 7.06
CA LYS A 40 -8.07 7.77 6.36
C LYS A 40 -7.69 8.42 5.04
N VAL A 41 -8.40 8.07 3.98
CA VAL A 41 -8.24 8.74 2.68
C VAL A 41 -8.68 10.19 2.81
N GLN A 42 -7.77 11.11 2.50
CA GLN A 42 -8.03 12.56 2.54
C GLN A 42 -8.81 13.02 1.31
N SER A 43 -8.37 12.57 0.13
CA SER A 43 -8.99 12.93 -1.13
C SER A 43 -8.60 11.93 -2.21
N THR A 44 -9.36 11.94 -3.29
CA THR A 44 -9.05 11.16 -4.48
C THR A 44 -9.10 12.07 -5.69
N TYR A 45 -8.30 11.76 -6.69
CA TYR A 45 -8.25 12.52 -7.92
C TYR A 45 -7.92 11.61 -9.09
N VAL A 46 -8.66 11.77 -10.19
CA VAL A 46 -8.37 11.08 -11.45
C VAL A 46 -7.95 12.11 -12.48
N THR A 47 -6.79 11.91 -13.10
CA THR A 47 -6.29 12.83 -14.12
C THR A 47 -7.21 12.86 -15.33
N LYS A 48 -7.24 14.00 -16.00
CA LYS A 48 -7.91 14.17 -17.29
C LYS A 48 -6.93 13.86 -18.40
N GLY A 49 -7.42 13.35 -19.52
CA GLY A 49 -6.61 13.07 -20.69
C GLY A 49 -6.73 11.61 -21.15
N ASP A 50 -5.82 11.19 -22.04
CA ASP A 50 -5.90 9.89 -22.69
C ASP A 50 -5.59 8.73 -21.75
N LYS A 51 -4.69 8.94 -20.80
CA LYS A 51 -4.36 7.94 -19.76
C LYS A 51 -4.77 8.50 -18.40
N LYS A 52 -5.75 7.86 -17.80
CA LYS A 52 -6.29 8.28 -16.51
C LYS A 52 -5.52 7.63 -15.38
N THR A 53 -4.81 8.45 -14.61
CA THR A 53 -4.13 8.00 -13.40
C THR A 53 -4.98 8.35 -12.19
N THR A 54 -5.16 7.41 -11.27
CA THR A 54 -5.89 7.62 -10.02
C THR A 54 -4.91 7.90 -8.90
N TYR A 55 -5.14 8.99 -8.18
CA TYR A 55 -4.41 9.37 -6.99
C TYR A 55 -5.29 9.24 -5.76
N ILE A 56 -4.78 8.55 -4.75
CA ILE A 56 -5.41 8.44 -3.44
C ILE A 56 -4.49 9.17 -2.46
N ASN A 57 -4.95 10.27 -1.90
CA ASN A 57 -4.13 11.17 -1.09
C ASN A 57 -4.41 11.01 0.39
N PHE A 58 -3.35 11.08 1.18
CA PHE A 58 -3.39 10.91 2.64
C PHE A 58 -2.70 12.07 3.35
N GLY A 59 -3.18 12.38 4.55
CA GLY A 59 -2.60 13.42 5.39
C GLY A 59 -3.12 14.79 5.05
N ASN A 60 -2.23 15.72 4.75
CA ASN A 60 -2.62 17.09 4.44
C ASN A 60 -3.34 17.20 3.10
N PRO A 61 -4.23 18.19 2.95
CA PRO A 61 -4.85 18.47 1.66
C PRO A 61 -3.83 18.79 0.56
N TYR A 62 -4.17 18.46 -0.67
CA TYR A 62 -3.36 18.82 -1.83
C TYR A 62 -3.16 20.35 -1.89
N PRO A 63 -1.98 20.89 -2.21
CA PRO A 63 -0.79 20.19 -2.74
C PRO A 63 0.19 19.70 -1.65
N ASN A 64 -0.12 19.84 -0.36
CA ASN A 64 0.76 19.49 0.74
C ASN A 64 0.56 18.06 1.24
N THR A 65 0.14 17.16 0.37
CA THR A 65 -0.15 15.76 0.65
C THR A 65 1.03 15.07 1.33
N THR A 66 0.76 14.34 2.41
CA THR A 66 1.79 13.64 3.17
C THR A 66 2.25 12.37 2.45
N PHE A 67 1.31 11.65 1.83
CA PHE A 67 1.55 10.40 1.14
C PHE A 67 0.50 10.21 0.05
N THR A 68 0.91 9.68 -1.10
CA THR A 68 0.00 9.44 -2.23
C THR A 68 0.13 8.02 -2.75
N VAL A 69 -1.00 7.38 -2.95
CA VAL A 69 -1.10 6.11 -3.67
C VAL A 69 -1.46 6.40 -5.11
N VAL A 70 -0.79 5.73 -6.03
CA VAL A 70 -0.97 5.88 -7.47
C VAL A 70 -1.45 4.58 -8.06
N ILE A 71 -2.54 4.62 -8.83
CA ILE A 71 -3.06 3.49 -9.59
C ILE A 71 -3.13 3.91 -11.05
N PHE A 72 -2.35 3.24 -11.91
CA PHE A 72 -2.37 3.50 -13.33
C PHE A 72 -3.62 2.89 -13.98
N GLU A 73 -4.06 3.49 -15.08
CA GLU A 73 -5.27 3.06 -15.78
C GLU A 73 -5.26 1.56 -16.14
N GLY A 74 -4.12 1.04 -16.59
CA GLY A 74 -3.98 -0.38 -16.93
C GLY A 74 -4.22 -1.34 -15.79
N ASP A 75 -4.09 -0.87 -14.55
CA ASP A 75 -4.27 -1.69 -13.35
C ASP A 75 -5.68 -1.59 -12.76
N LEU A 76 -6.49 -0.64 -13.22
CA LEU A 76 -7.87 -0.46 -12.72
C LEU A 76 -8.73 -1.72 -12.83
N PRO A 77 -8.65 -2.53 -13.90
CA PRO A 77 -9.42 -3.77 -13.98
C PRO A 77 -9.13 -4.78 -12.88
N ASN A 78 -8.00 -4.66 -12.19
CA ASN A 78 -7.62 -5.54 -11.08
C ASN A 78 -8.38 -5.22 -9.79
N PHE A 79 -9.16 -4.15 -9.77
CA PHE A 79 -9.94 -3.70 -8.62
C PHE A 79 -11.42 -3.91 -8.89
N LYS A 80 -12.15 -4.47 -7.91
CA LYS A 80 -13.59 -4.75 -8.04
C LYS A 80 -14.42 -3.50 -8.17
N ASN A 81 -14.02 -2.45 -7.45
CA ASN A 81 -14.71 -1.18 -7.42
C ASN A 81 -13.81 -0.10 -8.01
N THR A 82 -14.39 1.01 -8.44
CA THR A 82 -13.63 2.17 -8.88
C THR A 82 -12.94 2.79 -7.68
N PRO A 83 -11.58 2.71 -7.58
CA PRO A 83 -10.88 3.12 -6.36
C PRO A 83 -11.14 4.58 -5.97
N SER A 84 -11.21 5.50 -6.93
CA SER A 84 -11.44 6.92 -6.66
C SER A 84 -12.79 7.20 -5.99
N GLU A 85 -13.79 6.37 -6.25
CA GLU A 85 -15.13 6.51 -5.66
C GLU A 85 -15.26 5.68 -4.40
N TYR A 86 -14.84 4.42 -4.48
CA TYR A 86 -15.03 3.45 -3.39
C TYR A 86 -14.21 3.79 -2.15
N LEU A 87 -13.00 4.31 -2.33
CA LEU A 87 -12.08 4.57 -1.22
C LEU A 87 -12.26 5.95 -0.59
N LYS A 88 -13.05 6.80 -1.18
CA LYS A 88 -13.28 8.16 -0.68
C LYS A 88 -13.75 8.14 0.77
N ASP A 89 -13.06 8.91 1.62
CA ASP A 89 -13.35 9.07 3.05
C ASP A 89 -13.26 7.77 3.89
N LYS A 90 -12.72 6.70 3.33
CA LYS A 90 -12.56 5.42 4.03
C LYS A 90 -11.26 5.36 4.81
N ASN A 91 -11.28 4.59 5.89
CA ASN A 91 -10.07 4.18 6.58
C ASN A 91 -9.54 2.93 5.88
N VAL A 92 -8.28 2.96 5.47
CA VAL A 92 -7.67 1.88 4.70
C VAL A 92 -6.28 1.54 5.22
N CYS A 93 -5.86 0.29 5.00
CA CYS A 93 -4.47 -0.14 5.16
C CYS A 93 -3.92 -0.51 3.80
N ILE A 94 -2.78 0.07 3.44
CA ILE A 94 -2.17 -0.09 2.13
C ILE A 94 -0.79 -0.69 2.29
N THR A 95 -0.51 -1.73 1.51
CA THR A 95 0.78 -2.43 1.51
C THR A 95 1.43 -2.33 0.14
N GLY A 96 2.66 -1.87 0.11
CA GLY A 96 3.42 -1.77 -1.12
C GLY A 96 4.81 -1.18 -0.90
N LYS A 97 5.52 -1.04 -2.00
CA LYS A 97 6.88 -0.50 -2.00
C LYS A 97 6.83 1.02 -2.05
N VAL A 98 7.56 1.65 -1.14
CA VAL A 98 7.66 3.11 -1.10
C VAL A 98 8.65 3.61 -2.15
N LYS A 99 8.23 4.59 -2.91
CA LYS A 99 9.11 5.36 -3.79
C LYS A 99 9.00 6.85 -3.43
N ILE A 100 10.04 7.59 -3.72
CA ILE A 100 10.03 9.04 -3.54
C ILE A 100 9.92 9.68 -4.92
N TYR A 101 8.91 10.52 -5.09
CA TYR A 101 8.68 11.25 -6.33
C TYR A 101 8.56 12.74 -6.00
N LYS A 102 9.46 13.54 -6.57
CA LYS A 102 9.53 15.00 -6.31
C LYS A 102 9.54 15.32 -4.81
N GLY A 103 10.32 14.56 -4.04
CA GLY A 103 10.49 14.76 -2.59
C GLY A 103 9.35 14.23 -1.73
N LYS A 104 8.34 13.59 -2.29
CA LYS A 104 7.19 13.06 -1.55
C LYS A 104 7.07 11.56 -1.67
N PRO A 105 6.67 10.86 -0.60
CA PRO A 105 6.49 9.41 -0.68
C PRO A 105 5.25 9.06 -1.46
N GLU A 106 5.42 8.04 -2.32
CA GLU A 106 4.36 7.45 -3.12
C GLU A 106 4.41 5.94 -3.04
N MET A 107 3.30 5.32 -3.39
CA MET A 107 3.20 3.87 -3.51
C MET A 107 2.33 3.56 -4.72
N ILE A 108 2.86 2.75 -5.65
CA ILE A 108 2.09 2.32 -6.81
C ILE A 108 1.37 1.04 -6.46
N LEU A 109 0.05 1.03 -6.63
CA LEU A 109 -0.77 -0.18 -6.47
C LEU A 109 -1.16 -0.73 -7.82
N ASN A 110 -1.07 -2.04 -7.97
CA ASN A 110 -1.45 -2.74 -9.18
C ASN A 110 -2.44 -3.88 -8.95
N LYS A 111 -2.79 -4.18 -7.70
CA LYS A 111 -3.73 -5.24 -7.36
C LYS A 111 -4.49 -4.93 -6.07
N GLU A 112 -5.71 -5.45 -6.02
CA GLU A 112 -6.65 -5.16 -4.93
C GLU A 112 -6.16 -5.62 -3.56
N GLU A 113 -5.40 -6.72 -3.50
CA GLU A 113 -4.88 -7.27 -2.25
C GLU A 113 -3.97 -6.30 -1.49
N GLN A 114 -3.43 -5.30 -2.18
CA GLN A 114 -2.58 -4.29 -1.56
C GLN A 114 -3.36 -3.29 -0.71
N ILE A 115 -4.68 -3.27 -0.82
CA ILE A 115 -5.52 -2.33 -0.08
C ILE A 115 -6.62 -3.07 0.67
N LYS A 116 -6.79 -2.72 1.94
CA LYS A 116 -7.86 -3.25 2.79
C LYS A 116 -8.62 -2.09 3.40
N VAL A 117 -9.94 -2.10 3.23
CA VAL A 117 -10.82 -1.14 3.87
C VAL A 117 -11.15 -1.65 5.28
N GLU A 118 -10.98 -0.79 6.25
CA GLU A 118 -11.31 -1.10 7.64
C GLU A 118 -12.79 -0.84 7.95
#